data_610f2fe387bd57b20ac5eedf408f6ea1
#
_entry.id   610f2fe387bd57b20ac5eedf408f6ea1
#
_cell.length_a   1.000
_cell.length_b   1.000
_cell.length_c   1.000
_cell.angle_alpha   90.00
_cell.angle_beta   90.00
_cell.angle_gamma   90.00
#
_symmetry.space_group_name_H-M   'P 1'
#
loop_
_entity.id
_entity.type
_entity.pdbx_description
1 polymer ?
#
loop_
_entity_poly.entity_id
_entity_poly.type
_entity_poly.pdbx_seq_one_letter_code
_entity_poly.pdbx_strand_id
1 'polypeptide(L)'
;VVTNQSGIARGYFTIDDLEKVLAKMRSLLSAGGIELDGVYYSPYYKDGIVPPYNIDHIDRKPGIGMFKKAYSEFHFQIEGSWMIGDRISDLGFGRNAHLKNILLLTGNGEKDFMKILETDDLRPDFVCENLLTAAKLIRDYRL
;
A
#
# COMPACT_ATOMS: atom_id res chain seq x y z
N VAL A 1 7.33 0.59 -1.88
CA VAL A 1 5.98 0.04 -2.16
C VAL A 1 5.59 -0.94 -1.08
N VAL A 2 4.31 -0.89 -0.62
CA VAL A 2 3.73 -1.83 0.35
C VAL A 2 2.43 -2.41 -0.23
N THR A 3 2.32 -3.75 -0.35
CA THR A 3 1.18 -4.37 -1.06
C THR A 3 0.65 -5.63 -0.38
N ASN A 4 -0.68 -5.74 -0.28
CA ASN A 4 -1.35 -6.97 0.15
C ASN A 4 -1.51 -7.90 -1.05
N GLN A 5 -0.95 -9.10 -0.95
CA GLN A 5 -0.95 -10.13 -1.99
C GLN A 5 -1.67 -11.41 -1.53
N SER A 6 -2.89 -11.23 -1.06
CA SER A 6 -3.72 -12.33 -0.53
C SER A 6 -4.01 -13.46 -1.53
N GLY A 7 -3.78 -13.24 -2.82
CA GLY A 7 -3.89 -14.27 -3.85
C GLY A 7 -3.00 -15.48 -3.57
N ILE A 8 -1.85 -15.29 -2.89
CA ILE A 8 -0.96 -16.38 -2.49
C ILE A 8 -1.67 -17.27 -1.45
N ALA A 9 -2.18 -16.69 -0.37
CA ALA A 9 -2.92 -17.45 0.64
C ALA A 9 -4.18 -18.12 0.09
N ARG A 10 -4.80 -17.52 -0.94
CA ARG A 10 -5.99 -18.06 -1.63
C ARG A 10 -5.65 -19.12 -2.68
N GLY A 11 -4.37 -19.34 -3.00
CA GLY A 11 -3.94 -20.30 -4.01
C GLY A 11 -4.16 -19.83 -5.46
N TYR A 12 -4.30 -18.54 -5.71
CA TYR A 12 -4.52 -18.00 -7.07
C TYR A 12 -3.21 -17.89 -7.85
N PHE A 13 -2.09 -17.65 -7.18
CA PHE A 13 -0.75 -17.58 -7.74
C PHE A 13 0.29 -17.82 -6.62
N THR A 14 1.51 -18.13 -7.02
CA THR A 14 2.62 -18.42 -6.11
C THR A 14 3.45 -17.18 -5.77
N ILE A 15 4.38 -17.29 -4.81
CA ILE A 15 5.40 -16.26 -4.56
C ILE A 15 6.26 -16.04 -5.82
N ASP A 16 6.64 -17.11 -6.51
CA ASP A 16 7.45 -17.00 -7.72
C ASP A 16 6.74 -16.22 -8.85
N ASP A 17 5.43 -16.36 -8.95
CA ASP A 17 4.64 -15.58 -9.90
C ASP A 17 4.58 -14.11 -9.50
N LEU A 18 4.43 -13.81 -8.20
CA LEU A 18 4.50 -12.45 -7.68
C LEU A 18 5.87 -11.82 -7.97
N GLU A 19 6.97 -12.53 -7.70
CA GLU A 19 8.33 -12.02 -7.93
C GLU A 19 8.56 -11.66 -9.41
N LYS A 20 8.01 -12.44 -10.36
CA LYS A 20 8.04 -12.09 -11.80
C LYS A 20 7.31 -10.77 -12.07
N VAL A 21 6.14 -10.57 -11.44
CA VAL A 21 5.37 -9.31 -11.58
C VAL A 21 6.14 -8.13 -10.98
N LEU A 22 6.74 -8.30 -9.80
CA LEU A 22 7.52 -7.26 -9.15
C LEU A 22 8.79 -6.93 -9.94
N ALA A 23 9.46 -7.92 -10.51
CA ALA A 23 10.60 -7.72 -11.40
C ALA A 23 10.21 -6.93 -12.66
N LYS A 24 9.05 -7.25 -13.25
CA LYS A 24 8.52 -6.50 -14.40
C LYS A 24 8.20 -5.05 -14.02
N MET A 25 7.57 -4.82 -12.87
CA MET A 25 7.28 -3.48 -12.36
C MET A 25 8.57 -2.66 -12.20
N ARG A 26 9.59 -3.22 -11.54
CA ARG A 26 10.90 -2.56 -11.38
C ARG A 26 11.53 -2.22 -12.73
N SER A 27 11.52 -3.17 -13.68
CA SER A 27 12.04 -2.96 -15.03
C SER A 27 11.35 -1.81 -15.78
N LEU A 28 10.02 -1.71 -15.67
CA LEU A 28 9.25 -0.62 -16.29
C LEU A 28 9.55 0.74 -15.66
N LEU A 29 9.68 0.80 -14.34
CA LEU A 29 10.03 2.03 -13.63
C LEU A 29 11.45 2.48 -13.94
N SER A 30 12.41 1.54 -13.92
CA SER A 30 13.82 1.81 -14.25
C SER A 30 13.99 2.30 -15.70
N ALA A 31 13.22 1.77 -16.65
CA ALA A 31 13.19 2.30 -18.01
C ALA A 31 12.71 3.77 -18.10
N GLY A 32 11.92 4.21 -17.11
CA GLY A 32 11.52 5.61 -16.94
C GLY A 32 12.44 6.45 -16.04
N GLY A 33 13.60 5.89 -15.65
CA GLY A 33 14.55 6.57 -14.75
C GLY A 33 14.12 6.60 -13.28
N ILE A 34 13.17 5.72 -12.87
CA ILE A 34 12.64 5.66 -11.51
C ILE A 34 13.14 4.38 -10.85
N GLU A 35 13.74 4.52 -9.68
CA GLU A 35 14.09 3.39 -8.82
C GLU A 35 13.29 3.42 -7.53
N LEU A 36 12.91 2.24 -7.05
CA LEU A 36 12.21 2.05 -5.79
C LEU A 36 13.20 1.61 -4.73
N ASP A 37 13.25 2.32 -3.61
CA ASP A 37 14.11 1.96 -2.47
C ASP A 37 13.73 0.58 -1.92
N GLY A 38 12.43 0.29 -1.80
CA GLY A 38 11.96 -1.00 -1.29
C GLY A 38 10.58 -1.40 -1.81
N VAL A 39 10.37 -2.71 -1.86
CA VAL A 39 9.07 -3.32 -2.14
C VAL A 39 8.79 -4.40 -1.11
N TYR A 40 7.72 -4.22 -0.35
CA TYR A 40 7.30 -5.14 0.69
C TYR A 40 5.90 -5.65 0.39
N TYR A 41 5.66 -6.95 0.58
CA TYR A 41 4.35 -7.54 0.36
C TYR A 41 3.92 -8.42 1.52
N SER A 42 2.62 -8.58 1.66
CA SER A 42 1.99 -9.49 2.61
C SER A 42 1.26 -10.59 1.84
N PRO A 43 1.71 -11.85 1.90
CA PRO A 43 1.03 -12.98 1.29
C PRO A 43 -0.17 -13.46 2.12
N TYR A 44 -0.33 -12.95 3.33
CA TYR A 44 -1.22 -13.49 4.35
C TYR A 44 -2.69 -13.12 4.15
N TYR A 45 -3.56 -14.08 4.46
CA TYR A 45 -5.00 -13.89 4.55
C TYR A 45 -5.61 -15.02 5.38
N LYS A 46 -6.29 -14.68 6.50
CA LYS A 46 -6.78 -15.66 7.50
C LYS A 46 -7.74 -16.71 6.92
N ASP A 47 -8.55 -16.31 5.93
CA ASP A 47 -9.50 -17.21 5.26
C ASP A 47 -8.92 -17.82 3.97
N GLY A 48 -7.58 -17.84 3.86
CA GLY A 48 -6.85 -18.51 2.78
C GLY A 48 -6.82 -20.01 2.95
N ILE A 49 -6.39 -20.72 1.91
CA ILE A 49 -6.33 -22.18 1.87
C ILE A 49 -4.89 -22.73 1.82
N VAL A 50 -3.89 -21.83 1.65
CA VAL A 50 -2.48 -22.24 1.44
C VAL A 50 -1.67 -21.98 2.71
N PRO A 51 -1.24 -23.03 3.45
CA PRO A 51 -0.27 -22.87 4.54
C PRO A 51 1.11 -22.45 4.02
N PRO A 52 1.88 -21.67 4.79
CA PRO A 52 1.59 -21.09 6.09
C PRO A 52 0.90 -19.72 6.01
N TYR A 53 0.38 -19.31 4.83
CA TYR A 53 -0.13 -17.94 4.57
C TYR A 53 -1.58 -17.74 5.00
N ASN A 54 -2.29 -18.81 5.38
CA ASN A 54 -3.70 -18.81 5.79
C ASN A 54 -3.89 -18.39 7.26
N ILE A 55 -3.25 -17.30 7.66
CA ILE A 55 -3.28 -16.75 9.01
C ILE A 55 -3.57 -15.27 8.99
N ASP A 56 -3.97 -14.71 10.14
CA ASP A 56 -3.92 -13.28 10.37
C ASP A 56 -2.47 -12.87 10.67
N HIS A 57 -2.01 -11.76 10.07
CA HIS A 57 -0.61 -11.36 10.18
C HIS A 57 -0.45 -9.84 10.15
N ILE A 58 0.48 -9.31 10.97
CA ILE A 58 0.75 -7.87 11.11
C ILE A 58 1.25 -7.23 9.80
N ASP A 59 1.82 -7.99 8.88
CA ASP A 59 2.25 -7.47 7.58
C ASP A 59 1.06 -7.10 6.68
N ARG A 60 -0.12 -7.69 6.92
CA ARG A 60 -1.30 -7.39 6.12
C ARG A 60 -1.90 -6.05 6.53
N LYS A 61 -1.96 -5.11 5.60
CA LYS A 61 -2.64 -3.82 5.81
C LYS A 61 -4.10 -4.05 6.24
N PRO A 62 -4.60 -3.36 7.28
CA PRO A 62 -4.06 -2.16 7.91
C PRO A 62 -2.96 -2.38 8.96
N GLY A 63 -2.50 -3.62 9.20
CA GLY A 63 -1.33 -3.89 10.04
C GLY A 63 -0.06 -3.25 9.46
N ILE A 64 0.86 -2.84 10.33
CA ILE A 64 2.05 -2.03 9.98
C ILE A 64 3.36 -2.84 9.92
N GLY A 65 3.29 -4.15 9.76
CA GLY A 65 4.51 -4.98 9.70
C GLY A 65 5.42 -4.61 8.53
N MET A 66 4.86 -4.35 7.34
CA MET A 66 5.63 -3.89 6.18
C MET A 66 6.27 -2.50 6.41
N PHE A 67 5.57 -1.59 7.11
CA PHE A 67 6.13 -0.30 7.50
C PHE A 67 7.33 -0.46 8.45
N LYS A 68 7.19 -1.31 9.47
CA LYS A 68 8.27 -1.58 10.44
C LYS A 68 9.52 -2.14 9.75
N LYS A 69 9.35 -3.04 8.77
CA LYS A 69 10.45 -3.56 7.96
C LYS A 69 11.15 -2.46 7.17
N ALA A 70 10.40 -1.65 6.44
CA ALA A 70 10.93 -0.52 5.68
C ALA A 70 11.62 0.50 6.58
N TYR A 71 11.02 0.84 7.72
CA TYR A 71 11.61 1.77 8.68
C TYR A 71 12.92 1.26 9.28
N SER A 72 12.98 -0.03 9.62
CA SER A 72 14.19 -0.67 10.12
C SER A 72 15.34 -0.67 9.11
N GLU A 73 15.01 -0.73 7.81
CA GLU A 73 16.00 -0.76 6.73
C GLU A 73 16.49 0.64 6.34
N PHE A 74 15.58 1.61 6.23
CA PHE A 74 15.90 2.93 5.65
C PHE A 74 15.96 4.08 6.65
N HIS A 75 15.39 3.93 7.85
CA HIS A 75 15.37 4.96 8.90
C HIS A 75 14.88 6.33 8.41
N PHE A 76 13.87 6.34 7.52
CA PHE A 76 13.32 7.56 6.93
C PHE A 76 12.52 8.38 7.96
N GLN A 77 12.32 9.67 7.69
CA GLN A 77 11.49 10.52 8.51
C GLN A 77 10.01 10.17 8.33
N ILE A 78 9.30 9.96 9.45
CA ILE A 78 7.86 9.69 9.43
C ILE A 78 7.11 10.98 9.15
N GLU A 79 7.50 12.08 9.81
CA GLU A 79 6.94 13.40 9.54
C GLU A 79 7.20 13.81 8.09
N GLY A 80 6.12 14.20 7.40
CA GLY A 80 6.16 14.51 5.96
C GLY A 80 6.12 13.30 5.05
N SER A 81 6.02 12.07 5.60
CA SER A 81 5.81 10.85 4.80
C SER A 81 4.33 10.61 4.52
N TRP A 82 4.05 9.94 3.40
CA TRP A 82 2.71 9.74 2.87
C TRP A 82 2.41 8.28 2.59
N MET A 83 1.19 7.88 2.90
CA MET A 83 0.59 6.66 2.37
C MET A 83 -0.37 7.03 1.24
N ILE A 84 -0.18 6.43 0.07
CA ILE A 84 -1.01 6.64 -1.11
C ILE A 84 -1.59 5.28 -1.50
N GLY A 85 -2.90 5.18 -1.61
CA GLY A 85 -3.55 3.91 -1.99
C GLY A 85 -5.00 4.09 -2.39
N ASP A 86 -5.60 3.02 -2.89
CA ASP A 86 -6.98 2.96 -3.40
C ASP A 86 -7.94 2.17 -2.49
N ARG A 87 -7.48 1.81 -1.26
CA ARG A 87 -8.26 0.97 -0.36
C ARG A 87 -8.37 1.57 1.04
N ILE A 88 -9.48 1.27 1.72
CA ILE A 88 -9.63 1.53 3.16
C ILE A 88 -8.46 0.95 3.98
N SER A 89 -7.97 -0.23 3.60
CA SER A 89 -6.81 -0.84 4.28
C SER A 89 -5.53 -0.03 4.15
N ASP A 90 -5.38 0.76 3.08
CA ASP A 90 -4.24 1.66 2.90
C ASP A 90 -4.33 2.84 3.85
N LEU A 91 -5.52 3.43 3.97
CA LEU A 91 -5.77 4.52 4.92
C LEU A 91 -5.55 4.06 6.36
N GLY A 92 -6.06 2.87 6.71
CA GLY A 92 -5.81 2.28 8.03
C GLY A 92 -4.33 2.04 8.30
N PHE A 93 -3.58 1.57 7.31
CA PHE A 93 -2.13 1.42 7.40
C PHE A 93 -1.42 2.76 7.64
N GLY A 94 -1.74 3.78 6.84
CA GLY A 94 -1.13 5.09 6.98
C GLY A 94 -1.45 5.72 8.35
N ARG A 95 -2.69 5.63 8.82
CA ARG A 95 -3.09 6.08 10.15
C ARG A 95 -2.30 5.38 11.26
N ASN A 96 -2.22 4.04 11.20
CA ASN A 96 -1.51 3.23 12.19
C ASN A 96 0.01 3.48 12.18
N ALA A 97 0.55 3.93 11.06
CA ALA A 97 1.96 4.29 10.89
C ALA A 97 2.24 5.80 11.07
N HIS A 98 1.21 6.59 11.46
CA HIS A 98 1.29 8.05 11.62
C HIS A 98 1.73 8.80 10.34
N LEU A 99 1.32 8.30 9.19
CA LEU A 99 1.56 8.92 7.88
C LEU A 99 0.37 9.79 7.46
N LYS A 100 0.60 10.79 6.61
CA LYS A 100 -0.49 11.44 5.87
C LYS A 100 -1.06 10.48 4.83
N ASN A 101 -2.36 10.57 4.59
CA ASN A 101 -3.09 9.64 3.73
C ASN A 101 -3.67 10.32 2.49
N ILE A 102 -3.40 9.75 1.33
CA ILE A 102 -4.07 10.12 0.08
C ILE A 102 -4.85 8.91 -0.43
N LEU A 103 -6.16 9.08 -0.61
CA LEU A 103 -6.99 8.10 -1.30
C LEU A 103 -6.97 8.41 -2.80
N LEU A 104 -6.63 7.40 -3.60
CA LEU A 104 -6.76 7.47 -5.06
C LEU A 104 -8.12 6.95 -5.48
N LEU A 105 -8.81 7.65 -6.39
CA LEU A 105 -10.10 7.21 -6.94
C LEU A 105 -9.96 6.13 -8.02
N THR A 106 -8.75 5.81 -8.47
CA THR A 106 -8.47 4.65 -9.34
C THR A 106 -8.69 3.33 -8.61
N GLY A 107 -8.74 2.24 -9.36
CA GLY A 107 -8.87 0.88 -8.78
C GLY A 107 -10.16 0.70 -8.00
N ASN A 108 -10.06 0.51 -6.70
CA ASN A 108 -11.20 0.38 -5.80
C ASN A 108 -11.59 1.69 -5.09
N GLY A 109 -10.88 2.78 -5.36
CA GLY A 109 -10.96 4.01 -4.58
C GLY A 109 -12.34 4.64 -4.56
N GLU A 110 -13.03 4.74 -5.68
CA GLU A 110 -14.41 5.27 -5.72
C GLU A 110 -15.36 4.47 -4.82
N LYS A 111 -15.30 3.14 -4.90
CA LYS A 111 -16.12 2.25 -4.07
C LYS A 111 -15.80 2.38 -2.58
N ASP A 112 -14.52 2.45 -2.25
CA ASP A 112 -14.07 2.56 -0.87
C ASP A 112 -14.32 3.98 -0.33
N PHE A 113 -14.25 5.02 -1.17
CA PHE A 113 -14.60 6.40 -0.80
C PHE A 113 -16.05 6.54 -0.34
N MET A 114 -17.00 5.92 -1.04
CA MET A 114 -18.40 5.94 -0.64
C MET A 114 -18.59 5.35 0.76
N LYS A 115 -17.88 4.28 1.09
CA LYS A 115 -17.92 3.68 2.44
C LYS A 115 -17.28 4.58 3.50
N ILE A 116 -16.20 5.29 3.15
CA ILE A 116 -15.52 6.21 4.06
C ILE A 116 -16.42 7.37 4.44
N LEU A 117 -17.25 7.86 3.51
CA LEU A 117 -18.22 8.92 3.80
C LEU A 117 -19.27 8.50 4.85
N GLU A 118 -19.50 7.21 5.00
CA GLU A 118 -20.42 6.64 6.00
C GLU A 118 -19.75 6.46 7.38
N THR A 119 -18.41 6.52 7.46
CA THR A 119 -17.63 6.27 8.68
C THR A 119 -16.67 7.42 8.93
N ASP A 120 -16.81 8.14 10.04
CA ASP A 120 -15.91 9.26 10.37
C ASP A 120 -14.46 8.86 10.69
N ASP A 121 -14.19 7.57 10.89
CA ASP A 121 -12.95 7.10 11.49
C ASP A 121 -11.73 7.01 10.55
N LEU A 122 -11.92 6.97 9.22
CA LEU A 122 -10.86 6.72 8.26
C LEU A 122 -10.79 7.74 7.12
N ARG A 123 -11.14 9.00 7.41
CA ARG A 123 -11.03 10.06 6.39
C ARG A 123 -9.58 10.24 5.95
N PRO A 124 -9.30 10.23 4.64
CA PRO A 124 -7.98 10.59 4.13
C PRO A 124 -7.72 12.09 4.29
N ASP A 125 -6.44 12.49 4.38
CA ASP A 125 -6.07 13.90 4.36
C ASP A 125 -6.40 14.52 3.00
N PHE A 126 -6.26 13.76 1.92
CA PHE A 126 -6.59 14.18 0.56
C PHE A 126 -7.19 13.03 -0.26
N VAL A 127 -7.99 13.41 -1.26
CA VAL A 127 -8.52 12.51 -2.30
C VAL A 127 -8.01 12.99 -3.64
N CYS A 128 -7.41 12.10 -4.43
CA CYS A 128 -6.87 12.41 -5.76
C CYS A 128 -7.43 11.45 -6.80
N GLU A 129 -7.63 11.94 -8.02
CA GLU A 129 -8.11 11.11 -9.13
C GLU A 129 -7.17 9.95 -9.44
N ASN A 130 -5.85 10.19 -9.39
CA ASN A 130 -4.82 9.22 -9.75
C ASN A 130 -3.48 9.52 -9.08
N LEU A 131 -2.51 8.64 -9.28
CA LEU A 131 -1.17 8.76 -8.67
C LEU A 131 -0.42 10.02 -9.14
N LEU A 132 -0.60 10.44 -10.40
CA LEU A 132 0.05 11.65 -10.93
C LEU A 132 -0.44 12.91 -10.19
N THR A 133 -1.75 13.00 -9.97
CA THR A 133 -2.36 14.11 -9.21
C THR A 133 -1.86 14.12 -7.77
N ALA A 134 -1.77 12.94 -7.14
CA ALA A 134 -1.22 12.81 -5.78
C ALA A 134 0.26 13.25 -5.72
N ALA A 135 1.08 12.86 -6.70
CA ALA A 135 2.48 13.25 -6.75
C ALA A 135 2.65 14.78 -6.90
N LYS A 136 1.84 15.42 -7.74
CA LYS A 136 1.81 16.90 -7.88
C LYS A 136 1.41 17.57 -6.57
N LEU A 137 0.37 17.08 -5.90
CA LEU A 137 -0.09 17.58 -4.61
C LEU A 137 1.04 17.51 -3.57
N ILE A 138 1.72 16.39 -3.45
CA ILE A 138 2.81 16.20 -2.48
C ILE A 138 3.97 17.16 -2.76
N ARG A 139 4.34 17.34 -4.03
CA ARG A 139 5.38 18.29 -4.44
C ARG A 139 5.02 19.71 -3.98
N ASP A 140 3.78 20.13 -4.23
CA ASP A 140 3.33 21.49 -3.97
C ASP A 140 3.00 21.72 -2.47
N TYR A 141 2.73 20.66 -1.72
CA TYR A 141 2.46 20.71 -0.29
C TYR A 141 3.69 21.04 0.57
N ARG A 142 4.89 20.86 0.03
CA ARG A 142 6.17 21.11 0.73
C ARG A 142 6.65 22.57 0.63
N LEU A 143 5.88 23.43 -0.02
CA LEU A 143 6.13 24.86 -0.10
C LEU A 143 5.34 25.61 0.96
#